data_f69f8ba26c8e2a500a61cb46c9d6d1ba
#
_entry.id   f69f8ba26c8e2a500a61cb46c9d6d1ba
#
_cell.length_a   1.000
_cell.length_b   1.000
_cell.length_c   1.000
_cell.angle_alpha   90.00
_cell.angle_beta   90.00
_cell.angle_gamma   90.00
#
_symmetry.space_group_name_H-M   'P 1'
#
loop_
_entity.id
_entity.type
_entity.pdbx_description
1 polymer ?
#
loop_
_entity_poly.entity_id
_entity_poly.type
_entity_poly.pdbx_seq_one_letter_code
_entity_poly.pdbx_strand_id
1 'polypeptide(L)'
;LFHLSYIQRWLKWGFLGICFEEKYGGLGLDKVTQCILAEELGKTCAGIAKGVAAHVDLGSLPIAKFGTEAQKEKYLVPSIAGEMIGALAITEPNAGTDARSIKTNAVKDGDSWILNGTKTWCSNGVTCNYVIVAAYTNKEDKKNGISIFIVDKDLPGFEVSRKIHKLGHRSSDVAELVFENCKLPADALLGEEE
;
A
#
# COMPACT_ATOMS: atom_id res chain seq x y z
N LEU A 1 -6.90 -15.08 9.04
CA LEU A 1 -6.27 -16.40 8.79
C LEU A 1 -6.58 -16.95 7.38
N PHE A 2 -7.80 -16.86 6.85
CA PHE A 2 -8.15 -17.32 5.51
C PHE A 2 -7.45 -16.56 4.38
N HIS A 3 -7.27 -15.25 4.53
CA HIS A 3 -6.71 -14.37 3.51
C HIS A 3 -5.22 -14.68 3.21
N LEU A 4 -4.40 -14.87 4.24
CA LEU A 4 -2.97 -15.21 4.10
C LEU A 4 -2.73 -16.56 3.39
N SER A 5 -3.54 -17.59 3.70
CA SER A 5 -3.38 -18.91 3.10
C SER A 5 -3.70 -18.94 1.59
N TYR A 6 -4.58 -18.06 1.12
CA TYR A 6 -4.88 -17.94 -0.31
C TYR A 6 -3.80 -17.18 -1.06
N ILE A 7 -3.31 -16.06 -0.49
CA ILE A 7 -2.18 -15.31 -1.06
C ILE A 7 -0.98 -16.25 -1.20
N GLN A 8 -0.63 -17.02 -0.16
CA GLN A 8 0.45 -18.00 -0.19
C GLN A 8 0.27 -19.13 -1.23
N ARG A 9 -0.93 -19.53 -1.54
CA ARG A 9 -1.20 -20.50 -2.62
C ARG A 9 -0.96 -19.91 -4.01
N TRP A 10 -1.23 -18.65 -4.20
CA TRP A 10 -1.09 -17.93 -5.47
C TRP A 10 0.35 -17.59 -5.80
N LEU A 11 1.23 -17.57 -4.78
CA LEU A 11 2.67 -17.46 -4.88
C LEU A 11 3.27 -18.48 -5.83
N LYS A 12 2.85 -19.73 -5.69
CA LYS A 12 3.39 -20.84 -6.49
C LYS A 12 3.17 -20.67 -7.99
N TRP A 13 2.27 -19.78 -8.42
CA TRP A 13 1.87 -19.55 -9.80
C TRP A 13 2.36 -18.21 -10.35
N GLY A 14 3.08 -17.39 -9.56
CA GLY A 14 3.60 -16.10 -9.99
C GLY A 14 2.52 -15.01 -10.20
N PHE A 15 1.27 -15.23 -9.78
CA PHE A 15 0.16 -14.31 -10.07
C PHE A 15 0.30 -12.93 -9.43
N LEU A 16 1.04 -12.80 -8.32
CA LEU A 16 1.29 -11.51 -7.70
C LEU A 16 2.30 -10.65 -8.50
N GLY A 17 3.13 -11.32 -9.31
CA GLY A 17 4.16 -10.70 -10.13
C GLY A 17 3.81 -10.56 -11.61
N ILE A 18 2.54 -10.78 -12.03
CA ILE A 18 2.17 -11.01 -13.44
C ILE A 18 2.62 -9.88 -14.38
N CYS A 19 2.55 -8.62 -13.94
CA CYS A 19 2.92 -7.44 -14.74
C CYS A 19 4.22 -6.76 -14.29
N PHE A 20 4.93 -7.32 -13.32
CA PHE A 20 6.21 -6.78 -12.88
C PHE A 20 7.37 -7.38 -13.68
N GLU A 21 8.47 -6.63 -13.74
CA GLU A 21 9.66 -7.04 -14.49
C GLU A 21 10.25 -8.34 -13.95
N GLU A 22 10.77 -9.19 -14.86
CA GLU A 22 11.39 -10.48 -14.53
C GLU A 22 12.59 -10.32 -13.58
N LYS A 23 13.35 -9.22 -13.68
CA LYS A 23 14.49 -8.94 -12.80
C LYS A 23 14.11 -8.85 -11.32
N TYR A 24 12.84 -8.55 -11.00
CA TYR A 24 12.32 -8.53 -9.62
C TYR A 24 11.52 -9.80 -9.26
N GLY A 25 11.54 -10.82 -10.13
CA GLY A 25 10.79 -12.07 -9.93
C GLY A 25 9.37 -12.03 -10.50
N GLY A 26 9.03 -11.02 -11.29
CA GLY A 26 7.76 -10.92 -12.01
C GLY A 26 7.74 -11.79 -13.27
N LEU A 27 6.59 -11.84 -13.96
CA LEU A 27 6.41 -12.57 -15.22
C LEU A 27 6.53 -11.68 -16.46
N GLY A 28 6.64 -10.36 -16.31
CA GLY A 28 6.79 -9.41 -17.41
C GLY A 28 5.62 -9.38 -18.40
N LEU A 29 4.43 -9.88 -17.99
CA LEU A 29 3.27 -9.96 -18.88
C LEU A 29 2.52 -8.62 -18.95
N ASP A 30 1.61 -8.52 -19.91
CA ASP A 30 0.90 -7.29 -20.22
C ASP A 30 -0.36 -7.06 -19.35
N LYS A 31 -0.95 -5.88 -19.51
CA LYS A 31 -2.18 -5.50 -18.80
C LYS A 31 -3.41 -6.30 -19.22
N VAL A 32 -3.44 -6.85 -20.43
CA VAL A 32 -4.53 -7.72 -20.88
C VAL A 32 -4.52 -8.99 -20.05
N THR A 33 -3.35 -9.60 -19.85
CA THR A 33 -3.20 -10.78 -18.98
C THR A 33 -3.62 -10.48 -17.53
N GLN A 34 -3.30 -9.31 -17.02
CA GLN A 34 -3.76 -8.89 -15.69
C GLN A 34 -5.29 -8.76 -15.62
N CYS A 35 -5.93 -8.23 -16.68
CA CYS A 35 -7.40 -8.16 -16.74
C CYS A 35 -8.04 -9.53 -16.77
N ILE A 36 -7.47 -10.49 -17.54
CA ILE A 36 -7.95 -11.89 -17.57
C ILE A 36 -7.84 -12.49 -16.17
N LEU A 37 -6.72 -12.31 -15.48
CA LEU A 37 -6.56 -12.78 -14.11
C LEU A 37 -7.60 -12.17 -13.17
N ALA A 38 -7.85 -10.85 -13.27
CA ALA A 38 -8.84 -10.16 -12.44
C ALA A 38 -10.26 -10.69 -12.70
N GLU A 39 -10.60 -10.98 -13.96
CA GLU A 39 -11.88 -11.59 -14.34
C GLU A 39 -12.04 -13.00 -13.74
N GLU A 40 -11.03 -13.85 -13.85
CA GLU A 40 -11.06 -15.20 -13.27
C GLU A 40 -11.17 -15.16 -11.74
N LEU A 41 -10.44 -14.23 -11.11
CA LEU A 41 -10.54 -13.99 -9.67
C LEU A 41 -11.94 -13.54 -9.24
N GLY A 42 -12.55 -12.65 -10.02
CA GLY A 42 -13.89 -12.14 -9.76
C GLY A 42 -14.97 -13.24 -9.77
N LYS A 43 -14.77 -14.32 -10.53
CA LYS A 43 -15.65 -15.49 -10.58
C LYS A 43 -15.64 -16.33 -9.30
N THR A 44 -14.63 -16.13 -8.43
CA THR A 44 -14.47 -16.88 -7.18
C THR A 44 -15.05 -16.11 -5.99
N CYS A 45 -14.22 -15.39 -5.26
CA CYS A 45 -14.60 -14.58 -4.09
C CYS A 45 -14.12 -13.15 -4.27
N ALA A 46 -15.06 -12.22 -4.48
CA ALA A 46 -14.76 -10.82 -4.73
C ALA A 46 -13.91 -10.15 -3.64
N GLY A 47 -14.02 -10.59 -2.38
CA GLY A 47 -13.17 -10.08 -1.30
C GLY A 47 -11.72 -10.54 -1.44
N ILE A 48 -11.47 -11.78 -1.90
CA ILE A 48 -10.11 -12.26 -2.18
C ILE A 48 -9.53 -11.50 -3.36
N ALA A 49 -10.28 -11.41 -4.47
CA ALA A 49 -9.88 -10.64 -5.66
C ALA A 49 -9.49 -9.20 -5.30
N LYS A 50 -10.31 -8.53 -4.47
CA LYS A 50 -10.02 -7.16 -3.99
C LYS A 50 -8.74 -7.10 -3.15
N GLY A 51 -8.51 -8.05 -2.25
CA GLY A 51 -7.31 -8.07 -1.41
C GLY A 51 -6.03 -8.24 -2.24
N VAL A 52 -6.07 -9.12 -3.25
CA VAL A 52 -4.97 -9.32 -4.21
C VAL A 52 -4.74 -8.06 -5.04
N ALA A 53 -5.79 -7.47 -5.64
CA ALA A 53 -5.68 -6.24 -6.41
C ALA A 53 -5.14 -5.08 -5.57
N ALA A 54 -5.59 -4.92 -4.31
CA ALA A 54 -5.07 -3.91 -3.41
C ALA A 54 -3.57 -4.10 -3.11
N HIS A 55 -3.11 -5.34 -2.99
CA HIS A 55 -1.68 -5.62 -2.82
C HIS A 55 -0.88 -5.32 -4.09
N VAL A 56 -1.30 -5.84 -5.24
CA VAL A 56 -0.56 -5.73 -6.51
C VAL A 56 -0.60 -4.30 -7.05
N ASP A 57 -1.81 -3.73 -7.21
CA ASP A 57 -2.01 -2.47 -7.92
C ASP A 57 -1.81 -1.23 -7.02
N LEU A 58 -2.11 -1.34 -5.73
CA LEU A 58 -2.05 -0.20 -4.82
C LEU A 58 -0.82 -0.24 -3.89
N GLY A 59 -0.45 -1.40 -3.39
CA GLY A 59 0.72 -1.56 -2.53
C GLY A 59 2.03 -1.65 -3.29
N SER A 60 2.10 -2.50 -4.31
CA SER A 60 3.36 -2.85 -4.99
C SER A 60 3.66 -2.00 -6.23
N LEU A 61 2.65 -1.67 -7.03
CA LEU A 61 2.83 -0.93 -8.28
C LEU A 61 3.46 0.46 -8.10
N PRO A 62 3.12 1.27 -7.08
CA PRO A 62 3.81 2.54 -6.85
C PRO A 62 5.31 2.37 -6.63
N ILE A 63 5.73 1.34 -5.90
CA ILE A 63 7.15 1.04 -5.65
C ILE A 63 7.83 0.61 -6.96
N ALA A 64 7.18 -0.23 -7.76
CA ALA A 64 7.71 -0.64 -9.06
C ALA A 64 7.98 0.55 -9.99
N LYS A 65 7.10 1.57 -9.95
CA LYS A 65 7.18 2.75 -10.84
C LYS A 65 8.10 3.85 -10.33
N PHE A 66 8.09 4.12 -9.05
CA PHE A 66 8.72 5.32 -8.47
C PHE A 66 9.79 5.00 -7.43
N GLY A 67 9.92 3.74 -7.04
CA GLY A 67 10.89 3.31 -6.05
C GLY A 67 12.32 3.32 -6.58
N THR A 68 13.26 3.62 -5.69
CA THR A 68 14.68 3.37 -5.92
C THR A 68 14.95 1.86 -6.02
N GLU A 69 16.09 1.47 -6.57
CA GLU A 69 16.45 0.04 -6.63
C GLU A 69 16.47 -0.59 -5.22
N ALA A 70 16.99 0.13 -4.21
CA ALA A 70 16.98 -0.33 -2.82
C ALA A 70 15.56 -0.55 -2.27
N GLN A 71 14.61 0.36 -2.57
CA GLN A 71 13.21 0.20 -2.20
C GLN A 71 12.55 -0.98 -2.92
N LYS A 72 12.86 -1.18 -4.20
CA LYS A 72 12.34 -2.33 -4.98
C LYS A 72 12.85 -3.65 -4.42
N GLU A 73 14.15 -3.75 -4.12
CA GLU A 73 14.72 -4.94 -3.48
C GLU A 73 14.09 -5.20 -2.10
N LYS A 74 13.91 -4.15 -1.27
CA LYS A 74 13.39 -4.29 0.08
C LYS A 74 11.90 -4.65 0.12
N TYR A 75 11.08 -4.07 -0.78
CA TYR A 75 9.62 -4.17 -0.70
C TYR A 75 8.99 -4.89 -1.89
N LEU A 76 9.42 -4.59 -3.14
CA LEU A 76 8.76 -5.15 -4.33
C LEU A 76 9.07 -6.64 -4.50
N VAL A 77 10.34 -7.02 -4.41
CA VAL A 77 10.75 -8.42 -4.54
C VAL A 77 10.01 -9.33 -3.55
N PRO A 78 10.02 -9.08 -2.22
CA PRO A 78 9.27 -9.90 -1.28
C PRO A 78 7.75 -9.77 -1.45
N SER A 79 7.23 -8.67 -2.01
CA SER A 79 5.81 -8.53 -2.34
C SER A 79 5.39 -9.42 -3.50
N ILE A 80 6.19 -9.49 -4.56
CA ILE A 80 5.99 -10.42 -5.69
C ILE A 80 6.07 -11.87 -5.21
N ALA A 81 7.03 -12.16 -4.33
CA ALA A 81 7.14 -13.48 -3.68
C ALA A 81 6.01 -13.73 -2.66
N GLY A 82 5.21 -12.70 -2.26
CA GLY A 82 4.12 -12.73 -1.28
C GLY A 82 4.57 -13.00 0.14
N GLU A 83 5.79 -12.74 0.40
CA GLU A 83 6.37 -12.70 1.74
C GLU A 83 5.98 -11.43 2.49
N MET A 84 5.72 -10.34 1.74
CA MET A 84 5.18 -9.09 2.22
C MET A 84 3.84 -8.74 1.59
N ILE A 85 2.97 -8.09 2.34
CA ILE A 85 1.70 -7.55 1.86
C ILE A 85 1.76 -6.02 1.94
N GLY A 86 1.54 -5.37 0.80
CA GLY A 86 1.43 -3.93 0.70
C GLY A 86 -0.02 -3.44 0.78
N ALA A 87 -0.19 -2.22 1.28
CA ALA A 87 -1.43 -1.48 1.32
C ALA A 87 -1.23 -0.04 0.84
N LEU A 88 -2.34 0.67 0.54
CA LEU A 88 -2.34 2.09 0.20
C LEU A 88 -3.30 2.85 1.11
N ALA A 89 -2.85 3.97 1.66
CA ALA A 89 -3.59 4.81 2.58
C ALA A 89 -3.58 6.28 2.12
N ILE A 90 -4.65 6.72 1.44
CA ILE A 90 -4.88 8.10 1.01
C ILE A 90 -6.04 8.68 1.79
N THR A 91 -7.18 8.00 1.78
CA THR A 91 -8.46 8.44 2.34
C THR A 91 -8.38 8.70 3.85
N GLU A 92 -9.00 9.79 4.28
CA GLU A 92 -9.13 10.19 5.69
C GLU A 92 -10.61 10.31 6.09
N PRO A 93 -10.95 10.37 7.39
CA PRO A 93 -12.34 10.55 7.82
C PRO A 93 -13.04 11.75 7.17
N ASN A 94 -12.30 12.82 6.85
CA ASN A 94 -12.82 14.06 6.26
C ASN A 94 -12.38 14.29 4.81
N ALA A 95 -11.66 13.37 4.18
CA ALA A 95 -11.14 13.53 2.82
C ALA A 95 -11.21 12.20 2.06
N GLY A 96 -12.05 12.14 1.04
CA GLY A 96 -12.22 11.00 0.16
C GLY A 96 -12.02 11.39 -1.30
N THR A 97 -13.08 11.77 -2.00
CA THR A 97 -13.03 12.19 -3.41
C THR A 97 -12.10 13.39 -3.63
N ASP A 98 -12.11 14.34 -2.71
CA ASP A 98 -11.12 15.41 -2.69
C ASP A 98 -9.86 14.97 -1.90
N ALA A 99 -8.93 14.32 -2.59
CA ALA A 99 -7.67 13.87 -2.01
C ALA A 99 -6.76 15.04 -1.56
N ARG A 100 -6.99 16.26 -2.05
CA ARG A 100 -6.24 17.44 -1.62
C ARG A 100 -6.67 17.98 -0.25
N SER A 101 -7.80 17.51 0.26
CA SER A 101 -8.30 17.88 1.60
C SER A 101 -7.75 17.00 2.72
N ILE A 102 -6.78 16.12 2.45
CA ILE A 102 -6.12 15.34 3.51
C ILE A 102 -5.42 16.25 4.51
N LYS A 103 -5.30 15.78 5.75
CA LYS A 103 -4.66 16.50 6.85
C LYS A 103 -3.40 15.82 7.36
N THR A 104 -3.21 14.53 7.07
CA THR A 104 -1.99 13.80 7.37
C THR A 104 -0.79 14.57 6.85
N ASN A 105 0.22 14.71 7.66
CA ASN A 105 1.43 15.48 7.33
C ASN A 105 2.69 14.74 7.74
N ALA A 106 3.76 14.99 7.00
CA ALA A 106 5.11 14.54 7.31
C ALA A 106 6.01 15.77 7.38
N VAL A 107 6.68 15.94 8.51
CA VAL A 107 7.59 17.08 8.77
C VAL A 107 9.00 16.54 8.85
N LYS A 108 9.95 17.19 8.19
CA LYS A 108 11.38 16.85 8.28
C LYS A 108 11.90 16.98 9.72
N ASP A 109 12.68 16.00 10.16
CA ASP A 109 13.41 15.96 11.42
C ASP A 109 14.84 15.47 11.13
N GLY A 110 15.72 16.39 10.76
CA GLY A 110 17.05 16.08 10.22
C GLY A 110 16.94 15.28 8.93
N ASP A 111 17.52 14.09 8.90
CA ASP A 111 17.46 13.16 7.75
C ASP A 111 16.24 12.23 7.79
N SER A 112 15.31 12.42 8.72
CA SER A 112 14.11 11.62 8.91
C SER A 112 12.84 12.44 8.74
N TRP A 113 11.67 11.80 8.84
CA TRP A 113 10.37 12.45 8.78
C TRP A 113 9.54 12.05 9.99
N ILE A 114 8.73 12.98 10.49
CA ILE A 114 7.72 12.71 11.53
C ILE A 114 6.34 12.74 10.88
N LEU A 115 5.73 11.57 10.78
CA LEU A 115 4.39 11.39 10.19
C LEU A 115 3.33 11.47 11.28
N ASN A 116 2.30 12.29 11.03
CA ASN A 116 1.13 12.43 11.90
C ASN A 116 -0.16 12.45 11.08
N GLY A 117 -1.18 11.70 11.50
CA GLY A 117 -2.49 11.71 10.88
C GLY A 117 -3.27 10.42 11.05
N THR A 118 -4.47 10.39 10.46
CA THR A 118 -5.37 9.23 10.48
C THR A 118 -5.82 8.92 9.07
N LYS A 119 -5.73 7.64 8.68
CA LYS A 119 -6.22 7.13 7.41
C LYS A 119 -7.36 6.16 7.64
N THR A 120 -8.33 6.14 6.75
CA THR A 120 -9.46 5.22 6.82
C THR A 120 -9.68 4.46 5.52
N TRP A 121 -10.45 3.38 5.57
CA TRP A 121 -10.76 2.52 4.43
C TRP A 121 -9.52 1.88 3.77
N CYS A 122 -8.42 1.72 4.51
CA CYS A 122 -7.21 1.09 4.01
C CYS A 122 -7.42 -0.42 3.82
N SER A 123 -7.53 -0.86 2.57
CA SER A 123 -7.57 -2.29 2.23
C SER A 123 -6.25 -2.95 2.56
N ASN A 124 -6.28 -4.16 3.11
CA ASN A 124 -5.14 -4.90 3.65
C ASN A 124 -4.48 -4.22 4.88
N GLY A 125 -5.06 -3.15 5.44
CA GLY A 125 -4.45 -2.38 6.53
C GLY A 125 -4.22 -3.18 7.81
N VAL A 126 -4.99 -4.24 8.06
CA VAL A 126 -4.77 -5.14 9.20
C VAL A 126 -3.63 -6.12 8.95
N THR A 127 -3.51 -6.63 7.72
CA THR A 127 -2.58 -7.72 7.36
C THR A 127 -1.31 -7.26 6.67
N CYS A 128 -1.20 -5.99 6.27
CA CYS A 128 -0.03 -5.45 5.57
C CYS A 128 1.26 -5.54 6.41
N ASN A 129 2.38 -5.57 5.72
CA ASN A 129 3.73 -5.40 6.28
C ASN A 129 4.18 -3.94 6.13
N TYR A 130 3.75 -3.28 5.06
CA TYR A 130 4.00 -1.87 4.81
C TYR A 130 2.78 -1.19 4.19
N VAL A 131 2.70 0.12 4.32
CA VAL A 131 1.64 0.97 3.76
C VAL A 131 2.25 2.10 2.94
N ILE A 132 1.73 2.32 1.75
CA ILE A 132 2.00 3.52 0.95
C ILE A 132 1.08 4.62 1.46
N VAL A 133 1.65 5.69 2.02
CA VAL A 133 0.90 6.76 2.69
C VAL A 133 1.08 8.09 1.98
N ALA A 134 -0.04 8.75 1.63
CA ALA A 134 -0.03 10.13 1.15
C ALA A 134 -0.06 11.09 2.34
N ALA A 135 0.86 12.05 2.38
CA ALA A 135 0.94 13.06 3.44
C ALA A 135 1.39 14.42 2.87
N TYR A 136 0.91 15.51 3.46
CA TYR A 136 1.46 16.84 3.15
C TYR A 136 2.86 16.98 3.73
N THR A 137 3.81 17.36 2.88
CA THR A 137 5.13 17.87 3.23
C THR A 137 5.16 19.39 3.16
N ASN A 138 4.33 19.99 2.28
CA ASN A 138 4.13 21.42 2.18
C ASN A 138 2.63 21.76 2.17
N LYS A 139 2.09 22.18 3.31
CA LYS A 139 0.67 22.54 3.45
C LYS A 139 0.27 23.85 2.77
N GLU A 140 1.22 24.70 2.44
CA GLU A 140 0.97 25.97 1.76
C GLU A 140 0.72 25.75 0.28
N ASP A 141 1.38 24.76 -0.33
CA ASP A 141 1.08 24.34 -1.70
C ASP A 141 0.05 23.20 -1.73
N LYS A 142 -1.24 23.58 -1.69
CA LYS A 142 -2.34 22.62 -1.78
C LYS A 142 -2.42 21.86 -3.10
N LYS A 143 -1.71 22.30 -4.12
CA LYS A 143 -1.74 21.68 -5.44
C LYS A 143 -0.73 20.57 -5.57
N ASN A 144 0.50 20.80 -5.09
CA ASN A 144 1.63 19.90 -5.29
C ASN A 144 2.30 19.46 -3.97
N GLY A 145 1.88 19.93 -2.81
CA GLY A 145 2.55 19.69 -1.54
C GLY A 145 2.28 18.32 -0.88
N ILE A 146 1.82 17.30 -1.65
CA ILE A 146 1.56 15.96 -1.14
C ILE A 146 2.66 15.01 -1.63
N SER A 147 3.42 14.47 -0.69
CA SER A 147 4.42 13.44 -0.94
C SER A 147 3.92 12.06 -0.52
N ILE A 148 4.57 11.02 -1.04
CA ILE A 148 4.20 9.62 -0.79
C ILE A 148 5.31 8.94 -0.01
N PHE A 149 4.94 8.17 1.02
CA PHE A 149 5.88 7.47 1.89
C PHE A 149 5.60 5.98 1.95
N ILE A 150 6.65 5.17 2.02
CA ILE A 150 6.56 3.75 2.37
C ILE A 150 6.74 3.66 3.89
N VAL A 151 5.73 3.19 4.59
CA VAL A 151 5.71 3.13 6.06
C VAL A 151 5.65 1.68 6.50
N ASP A 152 6.70 1.18 7.12
CA ASP A 152 6.74 -0.15 7.71
C ASP A 152 5.76 -0.22 8.90
N LYS A 153 5.00 -1.31 9.00
CA LYS A 153 3.95 -1.46 10.01
C LYS A 153 4.48 -1.51 11.45
N ASP A 154 5.70 -1.97 11.62
CA ASP A 154 6.29 -2.17 12.95
C ASP A 154 6.97 -0.89 13.50
N LEU A 155 6.85 0.25 12.79
CA LEU A 155 7.40 1.51 13.26
C LEU A 155 6.65 2.01 14.49
N PRO A 156 7.36 2.49 15.52
CA PRO A 156 6.74 3.18 16.66
C PRO A 156 5.87 4.34 16.20
N GLY A 157 4.68 4.47 16.77
CA GLY A 157 3.72 5.49 16.39
C GLY A 157 2.82 5.12 15.21
N PHE A 158 2.96 3.92 14.62
CA PHE A 158 1.98 3.36 13.70
C PHE A 158 1.04 2.40 14.45
N GLU A 159 -0.26 2.62 14.31
CA GLU A 159 -1.30 1.79 14.94
C GLU A 159 -2.43 1.48 13.96
N VAL A 160 -2.91 0.23 14.00
CA VAL A 160 -4.19 -0.18 13.41
C VAL A 160 -5.27 0.06 14.46
N SER A 161 -5.89 1.25 14.43
CA SER A 161 -6.85 1.65 15.47
C SER A 161 -8.14 0.84 15.40
N ARG A 162 -8.55 0.45 14.20
CA ARG A 162 -9.80 -0.28 14.01
C ARG A 162 -9.84 -1.09 12.73
N LYS A 163 -10.29 -2.35 12.85
CA LYS A 163 -10.75 -3.13 11.70
C LYS A 163 -12.18 -2.76 11.37
N ILE A 164 -12.45 -2.39 10.11
CA ILE A 164 -13.77 -1.96 9.65
C ILE A 164 -14.58 -3.17 9.20
N HIS A 165 -15.76 -3.38 9.81
CA HIS A 165 -16.71 -4.40 9.40
C HIS A 165 -17.54 -3.89 8.22
N LYS A 166 -17.58 -4.68 7.13
CA LYS A 166 -18.26 -4.32 5.89
C LYS A 166 -19.48 -5.20 5.63
N LEU A 167 -20.42 -4.70 4.85
CA LEU A 167 -21.56 -5.47 4.36
C LEU A 167 -21.11 -6.59 3.42
N GLY A 168 -20.26 -6.28 2.44
CA GLY A 168 -19.69 -7.22 1.48
C GLY A 168 -18.15 -7.26 1.55
N HIS A 169 -17.52 -8.08 0.71
CA HIS A 169 -16.06 -8.27 0.62
C HIS A 169 -15.41 -8.61 1.98
N ARG A 170 -16.08 -9.40 2.82
CA ARG A 170 -15.66 -9.67 4.20
C ARG A 170 -14.36 -10.47 4.31
N SER A 171 -13.96 -11.17 3.25
CA SER A 171 -12.68 -11.88 3.16
C SER A 171 -11.47 -10.97 2.91
N SER A 172 -11.68 -9.71 2.50
CA SER A 172 -10.66 -8.67 2.49
C SER A 172 -10.78 -7.82 3.74
N ASP A 173 -9.70 -7.62 4.48
CA ASP A 173 -9.72 -6.68 5.59
C ASP A 173 -9.68 -5.23 5.11
N VAL A 174 -10.19 -4.34 5.94
CA VAL A 174 -10.10 -2.88 5.77
C VAL A 174 -9.92 -2.28 7.14
N ALA A 175 -9.02 -1.32 7.27
CA ALA A 175 -8.65 -0.72 8.54
C ALA A 175 -8.72 0.80 8.54
N GLU A 176 -8.78 1.33 9.74
CA GLU A 176 -8.40 2.68 10.11
C GLU A 176 -7.01 2.63 10.72
N LEU A 177 -6.12 3.49 10.22
CA LEU A 177 -4.71 3.57 10.61
C LEU A 177 -4.45 4.93 11.27
N VAL A 178 -3.69 4.93 12.35
CA VAL A 178 -3.26 6.14 13.05
C VAL A 178 -1.74 6.21 13.05
N PHE A 179 -1.23 7.39 12.77
CA PHE A 179 0.18 7.74 12.86
C PHE A 179 0.33 8.85 13.89
N GLU A 180 1.06 8.58 14.98
CA GLU A 180 1.31 9.53 16.05
C GLU A 180 2.81 9.63 16.29
N ASN A 181 3.39 10.76 15.87
CA ASN A 181 4.84 10.99 15.90
C ASN A 181 5.63 9.82 15.32
N CYS A 182 5.08 9.20 14.27
CA CYS A 182 5.69 8.05 13.63
C CYS A 182 6.95 8.50 12.87
N LYS A 183 8.11 8.09 13.37
CA LYS A 183 9.40 8.47 12.79
C LYS A 183 9.75 7.56 11.63
N LEU A 184 9.79 8.14 10.44
CA LEU A 184 10.15 7.47 9.20
C LEU A 184 11.64 7.71 8.88
N PRO A 185 12.36 6.70 8.38
CA PRO A 185 13.73 6.90 7.90
C PRO A 185 13.77 7.80 6.66
N ALA A 186 14.95 8.31 6.32
CA ALA A 186 15.16 9.17 5.15
C ALA A 186 14.71 8.54 3.84
N ASP A 187 14.92 7.24 3.70
CA ASP A 187 14.59 6.43 2.53
C ASP A 187 13.11 5.97 2.47
N ALA A 188 12.27 6.46 3.38
CA ALA A 188 10.83 6.18 3.34
C ALA A 188 10.10 6.95 2.23
N LEU A 189 10.66 8.07 1.75
CA LEU A 189 10.07 8.86 0.67
C LEU A 189 10.05 8.06 -0.64
N LEU A 190 8.89 7.94 -1.26
CA LEU A 190 8.69 7.25 -2.53
C LEU A 190 8.57 8.28 -3.66
N GLY A 191 9.53 8.27 -4.57
CA GLY A 191 9.65 9.29 -5.61
C GLY A 191 10.37 10.55 -5.10
N GLU A 192 9.89 11.72 -5.51
CA GLU A 192 10.45 13.03 -5.17
C GLU A 192 9.60 13.70 -4.08
N GLU A 193 10.22 14.63 -3.33
CA GLU A 193 9.53 15.50 -2.38
C GLU A 193 8.82 16.61 -3.16
N GLU A 194 7.52 16.82 -2.85
CA GLU A 194 6.68 17.87 -3.42
C GLU A 194 6.52 19.06 -2.45
#